data_288d686270b0949ec9f1ae09068ca30a
#
_entry.id   288d686270b0949ec9f1ae09068ca30a
#
_cell.length_a   1.000
_cell.length_b   1.000
_cell.length_c   1.000
_cell.angle_alpha   90.00
_cell.angle_beta   90.00
_cell.angle_gamma   90.00
#
_symmetry.space_group_name_H-M   'P 1'
#
loop_
_entity.id
_entity.type
_entity.pdbx_description
1 polymer ?
#
loop_
_entity_poly.entity_id
_entity_poly.type
_entity_poly.pdbx_seq_one_letter_code
_entity_poly.pdbx_strand_id
1 'polypeptide(L)'
;PSKFSKPIGQITEVLGNYADPGMEIEIALRKHDLPFEFSKAALEENKELPDKVKKTDLKGREDLREIPLVTIDGETARDFDDAVFCEKSGRGWRLVVAIADVSHYVKPGMALDKEAMDRGNSVYFPRRVIPMLPEKLSNGICSLNPDVERMAMVCDMEISAAGKIGKYRFYPAVFKSKARLTYNQVWSWLSGEAKPESEIHSALQPQLKNLYKLFQTLHKAREQRGAIDFETTETQML
;
A
#
# COMPACT_ATOMS: atom_id res chain seq x y z
N PRO A 1 34.96 20.96 -23.18
CA PRO A 1 35.07 22.35 -22.77
C PRO A 1 36.46 22.62 -22.26
N SER A 2 37.10 23.70 -22.76
CA SER A 2 38.42 24.08 -22.28
C SER A 2 38.30 24.57 -20.84
N LYS A 3 39.40 24.41 -20.05
CA LYS A 3 39.47 24.82 -18.63
C LYS A 3 39.16 26.32 -18.38
N PHE A 4 39.05 27.10 -19.45
CA PHE A 4 38.85 28.55 -19.43
C PHE A 4 37.55 29.04 -20.13
N SER A 5 36.71 28.14 -20.65
CA SER A 5 35.45 28.54 -21.23
C SER A 5 34.41 28.81 -20.12
N LYS A 6 33.79 29.96 -20.18
CA LYS A 6 32.64 30.26 -19.29
C LYS A 6 31.50 29.33 -19.63
N PRO A 7 30.80 28.76 -18.62
CA PRO A 7 29.63 27.96 -18.90
C PRO A 7 28.56 28.82 -19.59
N ILE A 8 28.02 28.30 -20.68
CA ILE A 8 26.89 28.91 -21.40
C ILE A 8 25.68 28.06 -21.08
N GLY A 9 24.60 28.68 -20.63
CA GLY A 9 23.33 28.03 -20.34
C GLY A 9 22.18 28.69 -21.10
N GLN A 10 21.12 27.96 -21.32
CA GLN A 10 19.87 28.45 -21.86
C GLN A 10 18.77 28.23 -20.80
N ILE A 11 17.92 29.25 -20.60
CA ILE A 11 16.73 29.10 -19.75
C ILE A 11 15.73 28.25 -20.52
N THR A 12 15.34 27.10 -19.96
CA THR A 12 14.36 26.16 -20.54
C THR A 12 12.98 26.31 -19.89
N GLU A 13 12.94 26.70 -18.61
CA GLU A 13 11.70 26.83 -17.83
C GLU A 13 11.88 27.88 -16.73
N VAL A 14 10.80 28.59 -16.41
CA VAL A 14 10.72 29.49 -15.25
C VAL A 14 9.80 28.84 -14.23
N LEU A 15 10.34 28.44 -13.08
CA LEU A 15 9.60 27.70 -12.05
C LEU A 15 8.77 28.60 -11.11
N GLY A 16 9.12 29.88 -11.01
CA GLY A 16 8.53 30.84 -10.09
C GLY A 16 9.57 31.60 -9.30
N ASN A 17 9.18 32.19 -8.17
CA ASN A 17 10.13 32.87 -7.29
C ASN A 17 10.74 31.86 -6.30
N TYR A 18 12.01 32.06 -5.98
CA TYR A 18 12.74 31.17 -5.06
C TYR A 18 12.07 31.01 -3.69
N ALA A 19 11.40 32.04 -3.20
CA ALA A 19 10.73 32.06 -1.90
C ALA A 19 9.27 31.51 -1.93
N ASP A 20 8.78 31.07 -3.09
CA ASP A 20 7.43 30.53 -3.19
C ASP A 20 7.35 29.20 -2.42
N PRO A 21 6.29 28.96 -1.63
CA PRO A 21 6.11 27.71 -0.90
C PRO A 21 6.11 26.49 -1.84
N GLY A 22 6.97 25.49 -1.56
CA GLY A 22 7.10 24.27 -2.37
C GLY A 22 8.09 24.39 -3.53
N MET A 23 8.77 25.53 -3.70
CA MET A 23 9.77 25.70 -4.75
C MET A 23 10.93 24.71 -4.64
N GLU A 24 11.31 24.32 -3.44
CA GLU A 24 12.32 23.30 -3.18
C GLU A 24 11.92 21.94 -3.77
N ILE A 25 10.62 21.60 -3.77
CA ILE A 25 10.09 20.37 -4.37
C ILE A 25 10.16 20.49 -5.90
N GLU A 26 9.73 21.63 -6.46
CA GLU A 26 9.79 21.86 -7.91
C GLU A 26 11.24 21.78 -8.44
N ILE A 27 12.21 22.33 -7.71
CA ILE A 27 13.63 22.22 -8.03
C ILE A 27 14.10 20.75 -7.93
N ALA A 28 13.72 20.05 -6.87
CA ALA A 28 14.11 18.66 -6.65
C ALA A 28 13.58 17.73 -7.77
N LEU A 29 12.33 17.92 -8.20
CA LEU A 29 11.71 17.14 -9.27
C LEU A 29 12.53 17.24 -10.57
N ARG A 30 12.95 18.45 -10.97
CA ARG A 30 13.74 18.64 -12.19
C ARG A 30 15.19 18.22 -12.02
N LYS A 31 15.79 18.52 -10.86
CA LYS A 31 17.20 18.16 -10.58
C LYS A 31 17.44 16.66 -10.63
N HIS A 32 16.43 15.86 -10.26
CA HIS A 32 16.50 14.42 -10.20
C HIS A 32 15.73 13.73 -11.32
N ASP A 33 15.29 14.49 -12.33
CA ASP A 33 14.52 13.99 -13.48
C ASP A 33 13.33 13.10 -13.09
N LEU A 34 12.63 13.48 -11.99
CA LEU A 34 11.47 12.74 -11.51
C LEU A 34 10.24 13.03 -12.40
N PRO A 35 9.55 11.99 -12.91
CA PRO A 35 8.35 12.17 -13.71
C PRO A 35 7.17 12.56 -12.80
N PHE A 36 6.82 13.84 -12.74
CA PHE A 36 5.79 14.38 -11.85
C PHE A 36 4.45 14.66 -12.54
N GLU A 37 4.40 14.68 -13.87
CA GLU A 37 3.18 14.79 -14.66
C GLU A 37 2.88 13.48 -15.37
N PHE A 38 1.60 13.08 -15.44
CA PHE A 38 1.17 11.98 -16.26
C PHE A 38 0.96 12.39 -17.70
N SER A 39 1.29 11.52 -18.64
CA SER A 39 1.01 11.74 -20.06
C SER A 39 -0.50 11.85 -20.32
N LYS A 40 -0.86 12.54 -21.40
CA LYS A 40 -2.29 12.63 -21.84
C LYS A 40 -2.91 11.27 -22.05
N ALA A 41 -2.16 10.32 -22.65
CA ALA A 41 -2.63 8.96 -22.89
C ALA A 41 -2.94 8.21 -21.59
N ALA A 42 -2.05 8.28 -20.58
CA ALA A 42 -2.29 7.67 -19.26
C ALA A 42 -3.49 8.31 -18.55
N LEU A 43 -3.66 9.64 -18.65
CA LEU A 43 -4.80 10.32 -18.06
C LEU A 43 -6.13 9.96 -18.75
N GLU A 44 -6.14 9.72 -20.07
CA GLU A 44 -7.31 9.27 -20.80
C GLU A 44 -7.68 7.84 -20.39
N GLU A 45 -6.71 6.91 -20.38
CA GLU A 45 -6.94 5.55 -19.88
C GLU A 45 -7.47 5.56 -18.44
N ASN A 46 -6.92 6.41 -17.56
CA ASN A 46 -7.37 6.55 -16.20
C ASN A 46 -8.82 7.04 -16.06
N LYS A 47 -9.30 7.91 -16.97
CA LYS A 47 -10.70 8.38 -16.97
C LYS A 47 -11.69 7.25 -17.26
N GLU A 48 -11.32 6.32 -18.15
CA GLU A 48 -12.17 5.19 -18.55
C GLU A 48 -12.28 4.09 -17.50
N LEU A 49 -11.39 4.10 -16.51
CA LEU A 49 -11.44 3.11 -15.42
C LEU A 49 -12.72 3.25 -14.58
N PRO A 50 -13.30 2.12 -14.14
CA PRO A 50 -14.52 2.15 -13.33
C PRO A 50 -14.23 2.67 -11.92
N ASP A 51 -15.24 3.27 -11.29
CA ASP A 51 -15.17 3.68 -9.88
C ASP A 51 -15.57 2.56 -8.91
N LYS A 52 -16.15 1.46 -9.42
CA LYS A 52 -16.62 0.31 -8.64
C LYS A 52 -16.32 -0.99 -9.35
N VAL A 53 -16.14 -2.04 -8.59
CA VAL A 53 -16.03 -3.42 -9.10
C VAL A 53 -17.31 -3.78 -9.86
N LYS A 54 -17.17 -4.27 -11.10
CA LYS A 54 -18.29 -4.70 -11.94
C LYS A 54 -18.60 -6.18 -11.68
N LYS A 55 -19.86 -6.57 -11.85
CA LYS A 55 -20.27 -7.99 -11.71
C LYS A 55 -19.48 -8.92 -12.63
N THR A 56 -19.09 -8.44 -13.79
CA THR A 56 -18.26 -9.18 -14.76
C THR A 56 -16.87 -9.51 -14.23
N ASP A 57 -16.33 -8.64 -13.35
CA ASP A 57 -14.98 -8.76 -12.80
C ASP A 57 -14.89 -9.85 -11.71
N LEU A 58 -16.05 -10.30 -11.19
CA LEU A 58 -16.14 -11.35 -10.17
C LEU A 58 -15.94 -12.75 -10.74
N LYS A 59 -16.02 -12.92 -12.06
CA LYS A 59 -15.88 -14.24 -12.69
C LYS A 59 -14.49 -14.84 -12.45
N GLY A 60 -14.46 -16.03 -11.87
CA GLY A 60 -13.21 -16.76 -11.59
C GLY A 60 -12.49 -16.27 -10.32
N ARG A 61 -13.12 -15.41 -9.50
CA ARG A 61 -12.60 -14.94 -8.23
C ARG A 61 -13.27 -15.66 -7.05
N GLU A 62 -12.51 -15.95 -6.00
CA GLU A 62 -13.08 -16.44 -4.76
C GLU A 62 -13.76 -15.31 -3.99
N ASP A 63 -14.87 -15.65 -3.33
CA ASP A 63 -15.64 -14.71 -2.52
C ASP A 63 -15.16 -14.73 -1.07
N LEU A 64 -14.46 -13.66 -0.66
CA LEU A 64 -13.96 -13.47 0.70
C LEU A 64 -14.69 -12.33 1.45
N ARG A 65 -15.87 -11.92 1.00
CA ARG A 65 -16.61 -10.78 1.60
C ARG A 65 -17.02 -11.02 3.05
N GLU A 66 -17.14 -12.30 3.46
CA GLU A 66 -17.45 -12.68 4.84
C GLU A 66 -16.21 -12.80 5.75
N ILE A 67 -15.01 -12.87 5.18
CA ILE A 67 -13.77 -12.89 5.96
C ILE A 67 -13.48 -11.46 6.45
N PRO A 68 -13.27 -11.25 7.76
CA PRO A 68 -13.08 -9.92 8.31
C PRO A 68 -11.63 -9.41 8.09
N LEU A 69 -11.24 -9.29 6.83
CA LEU A 69 -9.98 -8.66 6.43
C LEU A 69 -9.98 -7.18 6.85
N VAL A 70 -8.84 -6.69 7.31
CA VAL A 70 -8.63 -5.28 7.71
C VAL A 70 -7.35 -4.75 7.10
N THR A 71 -7.31 -3.44 6.83
CA THR A 71 -6.07 -2.73 6.52
C THR A 71 -5.49 -2.11 7.78
N ILE A 72 -4.16 -2.08 7.92
CA ILE A 72 -3.45 -1.49 9.07
C ILE A 72 -2.27 -0.67 8.54
N ASP A 73 -2.39 0.65 8.56
CA ASP A 73 -1.45 1.57 7.93
C ASP A 73 -1.14 2.78 8.82
N GLY A 74 -0.32 3.70 8.31
CA GLY A 74 -0.12 5.00 8.92
C GLY A 74 -1.38 5.87 8.91
N GLU A 75 -1.46 6.84 9.80
CA GLU A 75 -2.65 7.70 9.95
C GLU A 75 -2.95 8.51 8.69
N THR A 76 -1.94 8.90 7.94
CA THR A 76 -2.04 9.73 6.73
C THR A 76 -2.16 8.94 5.44
N ALA A 77 -2.03 7.61 5.49
CA ALA A 77 -2.14 6.74 4.32
C ALA A 77 -3.53 6.84 3.67
N ARG A 78 -3.58 6.80 2.33
CA ARG A 78 -4.80 6.80 1.52
C ARG A 78 -4.85 5.66 0.51
N ASP A 79 -3.71 5.10 0.21
CA ASP A 79 -3.43 4.00 -0.70
C ASP A 79 -3.23 2.73 0.13
N PHE A 80 -4.33 2.01 0.40
CA PHE A 80 -4.29 0.76 1.18
C PHE A 80 -4.07 -0.39 0.22
N ASP A 81 -2.83 -0.88 0.15
CA ASP A 81 -2.41 -1.89 -0.81
C ASP A 81 -2.60 -3.31 -0.29
N ASP A 82 -2.61 -3.51 1.04
CA ASP A 82 -2.76 -4.82 1.65
C ASP A 82 -3.82 -4.86 2.76
N ALA A 83 -4.47 -6.00 2.86
CA ALA A 83 -5.38 -6.33 3.96
C ALA A 83 -5.05 -7.71 4.51
N VAL A 84 -5.24 -7.89 5.82
CA VAL A 84 -4.83 -9.08 6.54
C VAL A 84 -5.95 -9.65 7.39
N PHE A 85 -5.95 -10.98 7.51
CA PHE A 85 -6.77 -11.72 8.45
C PHE A 85 -5.97 -12.86 9.06
N CYS A 86 -6.11 -13.12 10.36
CA CYS A 86 -5.44 -14.22 11.04
C CYS A 86 -6.35 -14.91 12.03
N GLU A 87 -6.40 -16.22 11.94
CA GLU A 87 -7.11 -17.08 12.88
C GLU A 87 -6.23 -18.24 13.39
N LYS A 88 -6.60 -18.82 14.51
CA LYS A 88 -5.96 -20.04 15.01
C LYS A 88 -6.33 -21.22 14.13
N SER A 89 -5.31 -22.01 13.74
CA SER A 89 -5.47 -23.28 13.03
C SER A 89 -4.65 -24.37 13.75
N GLY A 90 -5.32 -25.20 14.50
CA GLY A 90 -4.65 -26.17 15.39
C GLY A 90 -3.69 -25.50 16.39
N ARG A 91 -2.41 -25.91 16.38
CA ARG A 91 -1.36 -25.27 17.18
C ARG A 91 -0.73 -24.04 16.53
N GLY A 92 -1.02 -23.79 15.26
CA GLY A 92 -0.50 -22.67 14.47
C GLY A 92 -1.57 -21.65 14.13
N TRP A 93 -1.44 -21.09 12.94
CA TRP A 93 -2.31 -20.03 12.41
C TRP A 93 -2.64 -20.26 10.93
N ARG A 94 -3.79 -19.77 10.50
CA ARG A 94 -4.07 -19.44 9.12
C ARG A 94 -3.93 -17.93 8.96
N LEU A 95 -3.09 -17.51 8.02
CA LEU A 95 -2.90 -16.11 7.64
C LEU A 95 -3.41 -15.92 6.21
N VAL A 96 -4.28 -14.95 6.02
CA VAL A 96 -4.74 -14.50 4.70
C VAL A 96 -4.20 -13.10 4.47
N VAL A 97 -3.45 -12.93 3.39
CA VAL A 97 -2.95 -11.63 2.94
C VAL A 97 -3.57 -11.33 1.58
N ALA A 98 -4.29 -10.24 1.48
CA ALA A 98 -4.94 -9.78 0.26
C ALA A 98 -4.23 -8.51 -0.23
N ILE A 99 -3.65 -8.55 -1.43
CA ILE A 99 -2.99 -7.42 -2.07
C ILE A 99 -3.90 -6.88 -3.16
N ALA A 100 -4.05 -5.57 -3.26
CA ALA A 100 -4.84 -4.91 -4.29
C ALA A 100 -4.47 -5.41 -5.69
N ASP A 101 -5.45 -5.90 -6.45
CA ASP A 101 -5.22 -6.44 -7.80
C ASP A 101 -5.16 -5.32 -8.84
N VAL A 102 -4.09 -4.52 -8.76
CA VAL A 102 -3.80 -3.44 -9.71
C VAL A 102 -3.71 -3.98 -11.14
N SER A 103 -3.19 -5.20 -11.31
CA SER A 103 -3.01 -5.85 -12.62
C SER A 103 -4.33 -6.16 -13.34
N HIS A 104 -5.46 -6.11 -12.63
CA HIS A 104 -6.78 -6.19 -13.26
C HIS A 104 -7.09 -4.93 -14.08
N TYR A 105 -6.68 -3.77 -13.62
CA TYR A 105 -6.97 -2.47 -14.22
C TYR A 105 -5.87 -1.98 -15.14
N VAL A 106 -4.61 -2.17 -14.75
CA VAL A 106 -3.44 -1.77 -15.52
C VAL A 106 -2.87 -3.00 -16.21
N LYS A 107 -3.08 -3.07 -17.55
CA LYS A 107 -2.61 -4.20 -18.35
C LYS A 107 -1.27 -3.91 -19.01
N PRO A 108 -0.44 -4.94 -19.25
CA PRO A 108 0.81 -4.78 -19.97
C PRO A 108 0.64 -4.05 -21.31
N GLY A 109 1.47 -3.04 -21.55
CA GLY A 109 1.46 -2.24 -22.78
C GLY A 109 0.54 -1.03 -22.79
N MET A 110 -0.34 -0.86 -21.79
CA MET A 110 -1.10 0.36 -21.59
C MET A 110 -0.18 1.57 -21.34
N ALA A 111 -0.69 2.78 -21.56
CA ALA A 111 0.06 3.99 -21.19
C ALA A 111 0.29 4.08 -19.68
N LEU A 112 -0.69 3.68 -18.87
CA LEU A 112 -0.57 3.56 -17.43
C LEU A 112 0.52 2.57 -16.99
N ASP A 113 0.66 1.44 -17.68
CA ASP A 113 1.70 0.44 -17.41
C ASP A 113 3.11 1.01 -17.68
N LYS A 114 3.29 1.68 -18.82
CA LYS A 114 4.56 2.33 -19.16
C LYS A 114 4.94 3.42 -18.17
N GLU A 115 3.98 4.29 -17.82
CA GLU A 115 4.17 5.34 -16.81
C GLU A 115 4.57 4.76 -15.45
N ALA A 116 3.89 3.68 -15.01
CA ALA A 116 4.22 3.01 -13.76
C ALA A 116 5.63 2.43 -13.77
N MET A 117 6.07 1.85 -14.89
CA MET A 117 7.45 1.35 -15.05
C MET A 117 8.48 2.47 -15.03
N ASP A 118 8.21 3.58 -15.72
CA ASP A 118 9.12 4.73 -15.78
C ASP A 118 9.26 5.40 -14.41
N ARG A 119 8.17 5.46 -13.62
CA ARG A 119 8.18 6.01 -12.25
C ARG A 119 8.82 5.07 -11.24
N GLY A 120 8.57 3.77 -11.36
CA GLY A 120 9.09 2.72 -10.49
C GLY A 120 8.48 2.65 -9.09
N ASN A 121 8.18 3.79 -8.48
CA ASN A 121 7.54 3.93 -7.17
C ASN A 121 6.83 5.30 -7.04
N SER A 122 6.11 5.50 -5.94
CA SER A 122 5.66 6.82 -5.51
C SER A 122 6.79 7.53 -4.76
N VAL A 123 6.89 8.86 -4.92
CA VAL A 123 7.88 9.69 -4.22
C VAL A 123 7.16 10.60 -3.23
N TYR A 124 7.54 10.49 -1.96
CA TYR A 124 6.89 11.22 -0.87
C TYR A 124 7.74 12.42 -0.45
N PHE A 125 7.19 13.62 -0.66
CA PHE A 125 7.72 14.87 -0.14
C PHE A 125 6.88 15.32 1.06
N PRO A 126 7.41 16.19 1.93
CA PRO A 126 6.57 16.86 2.91
C PRO A 126 5.41 17.58 2.20
N ARG A 127 4.16 17.22 2.53
CA ARG A 127 2.93 17.81 2.00
C ARG A 127 2.61 17.52 0.52
N ARG A 128 3.41 16.73 -0.20
CA ARG A 128 3.15 16.35 -1.60
C ARG A 128 3.61 14.94 -1.89
N VAL A 129 2.79 14.19 -2.59
CA VAL A 129 3.16 12.86 -3.12
C VAL A 129 3.18 12.95 -4.64
N ILE A 130 4.20 12.40 -5.26
CA ILE A 130 4.25 12.14 -6.70
C ILE A 130 3.92 10.65 -6.87
N PRO A 131 2.68 10.28 -7.18
CA PRO A 131 2.24 8.90 -7.15
C PRO A 131 2.74 8.12 -8.37
N MET A 132 3.01 6.82 -8.19
CA MET A 132 3.35 5.91 -9.28
C MET A 132 2.17 5.72 -10.25
N LEU A 133 0.96 5.69 -9.72
CA LEU A 133 -0.29 5.59 -10.48
C LEU A 133 -1.23 6.76 -10.15
N PRO A 134 -2.11 7.19 -11.07
CA PRO A 134 -3.08 8.25 -10.78
C PRO A 134 -3.95 7.93 -9.57
N GLU A 135 -4.35 8.95 -8.81
CA GLU A 135 -5.10 8.79 -7.55
C GLU A 135 -6.43 8.05 -7.70
N LYS A 136 -7.08 8.09 -8.87
CA LYS A 136 -8.28 7.29 -9.16
C LYS A 136 -8.00 5.79 -9.03
N LEU A 137 -6.77 5.35 -9.31
CA LEU A 137 -6.30 3.99 -9.07
C LEU A 137 -5.82 3.83 -7.63
N SER A 138 -4.76 4.54 -7.26
CA SER A 138 -4.04 4.32 -5.99
C SER A 138 -4.89 4.57 -4.75
N ASN A 139 -5.66 5.67 -4.72
CA ASN A 139 -6.53 6.02 -3.59
C ASN A 139 -7.99 5.56 -3.81
N GLY A 140 -8.34 5.21 -5.05
CA GLY A 140 -9.70 4.88 -5.50
C GLY A 140 -9.96 3.38 -5.59
N ILE A 141 -10.05 2.88 -6.86
CA ILE A 141 -10.54 1.51 -7.12
C ILE A 141 -9.58 0.42 -6.62
N CYS A 142 -8.28 0.68 -6.55
CA CYS A 142 -7.29 -0.27 -6.03
C CYS A 142 -7.13 -0.17 -4.51
N SER A 143 -7.32 1.01 -3.91
CA SER A 143 -7.21 1.15 -2.45
C SER A 143 -8.27 0.32 -1.74
N LEU A 144 -7.82 -0.52 -0.79
CA LEU A 144 -8.66 -1.48 -0.06
C LEU A 144 -9.50 -0.80 1.02
N ASN A 145 -10.23 0.24 0.62
CA ASN A 145 -11.10 1.03 1.49
C ASN A 145 -12.17 0.17 2.18
N PRO A 146 -12.58 0.51 3.41
CA PRO A 146 -13.58 -0.26 4.15
C PRO A 146 -14.96 -0.21 3.48
N ASP A 147 -15.73 -1.27 3.71
CA ASP A 147 -17.14 -1.43 3.31
C ASP A 147 -17.44 -1.39 1.81
N VAL A 148 -16.43 -1.40 0.95
CA VAL A 148 -16.58 -1.46 -0.51
C VAL A 148 -15.94 -2.70 -1.08
N GLU A 149 -16.51 -3.23 -2.17
CA GLU A 149 -15.92 -4.36 -2.88
C GLU A 149 -14.59 -3.96 -3.52
N ARG A 150 -13.59 -4.80 -3.31
CA ARG A 150 -12.26 -4.66 -3.91
C ARG A 150 -11.78 -6.00 -4.42
N MET A 151 -11.04 -5.94 -5.52
CA MET A 151 -10.38 -7.12 -6.07
C MET A 151 -8.98 -7.23 -5.50
N ALA A 152 -8.59 -8.45 -5.19
CA ALA A 152 -7.27 -8.74 -4.64
C ALA A 152 -6.68 -10.01 -5.24
N MET A 153 -5.36 -10.06 -5.25
CA MET A 153 -4.59 -11.28 -5.30
C MET A 153 -4.30 -11.72 -3.87
N VAL A 154 -4.72 -12.91 -3.52
CA VAL A 154 -4.67 -13.41 -2.14
C VAL A 154 -3.60 -14.46 -2.01
N CYS A 155 -2.84 -14.40 -0.92
CA CYS A 155 -2.04 -15.50 -0.39
C CYS A 155 -2.68 -16.00 0.91
N ASP A 156 -3.16 -17.23 0.90
CA ASP A 156 -3.77 -17.92 2.05
C ASP A 156 -2.80 -19.01 2.50
N MET A 157 -2.30 -18.92 3.73
CA MET A 157 -1.21 -19.78 4.19
C MET A 157 -1.42 -20.31 5.60
N GLU A 158 -0.95 -21.52 5.83
CA GLU A 158 -0.82 -22.14 7.15
C GLU A 158 0.57 -21.85 7.72
N ILE A 159 0.63 -21.41 8.97
CA ILE A 159 1.89 -21.15 9.67
C ILE A 159 1.91 -21.96 10.95
N SER A 160 2.98 -22.74 11.15
CA SER A 160 3.14 -23.57 12.34
C SER A 160 3.41 -22.74 13.59
N ALA A 161 3.26 -23.35 14.79
CA ALA A 161 3.62 -22.71 16.05
C ALA A 161 5.10 -22.30 16.17
N ALA A 162 5.97 -22.82 15.33
CA ALA A 162 7.38 -22.46 15.22
C ALA A 162 7.67 -21.39 14.15
N GLY A 163 6.65 -20.78 13.54
CA GLY A 163 6.81 -19.75 12.50
C GLY A 163 7.22 -20.29 11.13
N LYS A 164 7.08 -21.61 10.88
CA LYS A 164 7.36 -22.20 9.57
C LYS A 164 6.12 -22.16 8.70
N ILE A 165 6.25 -21.61 7.49
CA ILE A 165 5.20 -21.64 6.47
C ILE A 165 4.98 -23.07 6.02
N GLY A 166 3.72 -23.51 6.06
CA GLY A 166 3.26 -24.81 5.62
C GLY A 166 2.62 -24.75 4.22
N LYS A 167 1.39 -25.24 4.10
CA LYS A 167 0.62 -25.13 2.85
C LYS A 167 0.25 -23.68 2.59
N TYR A 168 0.31 -23.30 1.32
CA TYR A 168 -0.16 -21.98 0.87
C TYR A 168 -0.73 -22.06 -0.54
N ARG A 169 -1.58 -21.10 -0.89
CA ARG A 169 -2.12 -20.96 -2.24
C ARG A 169 -2.29 -19.50 -2.59
N PHE A 170 -2.12 -19.18 -3.87
CA PHE A 170 -2.44 -17.89 -4.44
C PHE A 170 -3.70 -17.99 -5.30
N TYR A 171 -4.58 -17.01 -5.18
CA TYR A 171 -5.79 -16.94 -5.98
C TYR A 171 -6.34 -15.54 -6.05
N PRO A 172 -7.03 -15.17 -7.16
CA PRO A 172 -7.75 -13.93 -7.26
C PRO A 172 -9.03 -13.99 -6.41
N ALA A 173 -9.34 -12.90 -5.72
CA ALA A 173 -10.52 -12.83 -4.86
C ALA A 173 -11.23 -11.47 -4.98
N VAL A 174 -12.46 -11.45 -4.47
CA VAL A 174 -13.21 -10.23 -4.12
C VAL A 174 -13.47 -10.23 -2.63
N PHE A 175 -13.31 -9.09 -1.99
CA PHE A 175 -13.60 -8.94 -0.57
C PHE A 175 -14.07 -7.52 -0.22
N LYS A 176 -14.46 -7.33 1.03
CA LYS A 176 -14.73 -6.02 1.63
C LYS A 176 -13.89 -5.88 2.89
N SER A 177 -13.01 -4.90 2.95
CA SER A 177 -12.31 -4.59 4.20
C SER A 177 -13.32 -4.21 5.28
N LYS A 178 -13.22 -4.81 6.46
CA LYS A 178 -14.14 -4.55 7.58
C LYS A 178 -13.78 -3.28 8.34
N ALA A 179 -12.52 -2.87 8.31
CA ALA A 179 -12.06 -1.64 8.93
C ALA A 179 -10.75 -1.17 8.33
N ARG A 180 -10.57 0.14 8.29
CA ARG A 180 -9.28 0.79 8.16
C ARG A 180 -8.77 1.06 9.56
N LEU A 181 -7.66 0.45 9.92
CA LEU A 181 -7.01 0.62 11.22
C LEU A 181 -5.68 1.35 11.05
N THR A 182 -5.20 1.98 12.13
CA THR A 182 -3.86 2.57 12.13
C THR A 182 -2.95 1.79 13.07
N TYR A 183 -1.61 1.85 12.83
CA TYR A 183 -0.63 1.20 13.70
C TYR A 183 -0.79 1.64 15.16
N ASN A 184 -0.95 2.95 15.40
CA ASN A 184 -1.09 3.50 16.75
C ASN A 184 -2.39 3.00 17.41
N GLN A 185 -3.51 2.98 16.67
CA GLN A 185 -4.79 2.51 17.16
C GLN A 185 -4.74 1.02 17.56
N VAL A 186 -4.20 0.17 16.67
CA VAL A 186 -4.06 -1.27 16.94
C VAL A 186 -3.14 -1.50 18.14
N TRP A 187 -2.01 -0.77 18.21
CA TRP A 187 -1.10 -0.90 19.33
C TRP A 187 -1.73 -0.49 20.66
N SER A 188 -2.43 0.64 20.70
CA SER A 188 -3.10 1.11 21.93
C SER A 188 -4.13 0.10 22.47
N TRP A 189 -4.83 -0.63 21.57
CA TRP A 189 -5.76 -1.67 21.96
C TRP A 189 -5.06 -2.95 22.46
N LEU A 190 -3.94 -3.33 21.83
CA LEU A 190 -3.18 -4.53 22.20
C LEU A 190 -2.41 -4.34 23.50
N SER A 191 -1.87 -3.14 23.75
CA SER A 191 -1.19 -2.76 25.01
C SER A 191 -2.16 -2.54 26.17
N GLY A 192 -3.44 -2.30 25.87
CA GLY A 192 -4.45 -2.01 26.89
C GLY A 192 -4.54 -0.53 27.29
N GLU A 193 -3.83 0.37 26.58
CA GLU A 193 -3.88 1.82 26.81
C GLU A 193 -5.23 2.42 26.43
N ALA A 194 -5.89 1.86 25.41
CA ALA A 194 -7.22 2.25 24.99
C ALA A 194 -8.13 1.04 24.75
N LYS A 195 -9.44 1.29 24.72
CA LYS A 195 -10.44 0.29 24.35
C LYS A 195 -10.93 0.56 22.92
N PRO A 196 -11.39 -0.48 22.18
CA PRO A 196 -12.04 -0.29 20.91
C PRO A 196 -13.25 0.66 20.99
N GLU A 197 -13.36 1.56 20.02
CA GLU A 197 -14.32 2.66 20.04
C GLU A 197 -15.72 2.26 19.50
N SER A 198 -15.81 1.09 18.83
CA SER A 198 -17.04 0.60 18.22
C SER A 198 -17.22 -0.91 18.40
N GLU A 199 -18.43 -1.39 18.15
CA GLU A 199 -18.73 -2.83 18.15
C GLU A 199 -17.91 -3.58 17.08
N ILE A 200 -17.73 -3.00 15.89
CA ILE A 200 -16.91 -3.56 14.81
C ILE A 200 -15.46 -3.72 15.30
N HIS A 201 -14.89 -2.67 15.87
CA HIS A 201 -13.52 -2.71 16.40
C HIS A 201 -13.38 -3.74 17.54
N SER A 202 -14.40 -3.86 18.39
CA SER A 202 -14.43 -4.86 19.46
C SER A 202 -14.48 -6.29 18.91
N ALA A 203 -15.24 -6.53 17.85
CA ALA A 203 -15.33 -7.83 17.18
C ALA A 203 -14.01 -8.25 16.49
N LEU A 204 -13.16 -7.29 16.10
CA LEU A 204 -11.87 -7.54 15.48
C LEU A 204 -10.75 -7.89 16.47
N GLN A 205 -10.94 -7.66 17.77
CA GLN A 205 -9.91 -7.89 18.80
C GLN A 205 -9.32 -9.32 18.80
N PRO A 206 -10.09 -10.40 18.63
CA PRO A 206 -9.52 -11.76 18.61
C PRO A 206 -8.51 -11.95 17.48
N GLN A 207 -8.82 -11.48 16.28
CA GLN A 207 -7.91 -11.61 15.14
C GLN A 207 -6.68 -10.70 15.25
N LEU A 208 -6.81 -9.47 15.77
CA LEU A 208 -5.67 -8.58 16.02
C LEU A 208 -4.71 -9.19 17.06
N LYS A 209 -5.23 -9.82 18.11
CA LYS A 209 -4.41 -10.58 19.06
C LYS A 209 -3.73 -11.78 18.41
N ASN A 210 -4.37 -12.45 17.47
CA ASN A 210 -3.76 -13.55 16.71
C ASN A 210 -2.66 -13.03 15.78
N LEU A 211 -2.89 -11.92 15.07
CA LEU A 211 -1.88 -11.26 14.24
C LEU A 211 -0.64 -10.88 15.06
N TYR A 212 -0.83 -10.30 16.22
CA TYR A 212 0.29 -9.92 17.11
C TYR A 212 1.08 -11.14 17.61
N LYS A 213 0.39 -12.22 18.03
CA LYS A 213 1.07 -13.47 18.44
C LYS A 213 1.78 -14.13 17.26
N LEU A 214 1.22 -14.07 16.07
CA LEU A 214 1.85 -14.55 14.85
C LEU A 214 3.09 -13.71 14.52
N PHE A 215 2.99 -12.39 14.60
CA PHE A 215 4.15 -11.49 14.44
C PHE A 215 5.30 -11.88 15.38
N GLN A 216 5.03 -12.04 16.68
CA GLN A 216 6.05 -12.44 17.65
C GLN A 216 6.70 -13.79 17.29
N THR A 217 5.89 -14.74 16.77
CA THR A 217 6.39 -16.05 16.36
C THR A 217 7.27 -15.95 15.11
N LEU A 218 6.85 -15.17 14.12
CA LEU A 218 7.62 -14.94 12.88
C LEU A 218 8.91 -14.16 13.16
N HIS A 219 8.85 -13.15 14.03
CA HIS A 219 10.02 -12.37 14.46
C HIS A 219 11.07 -13.27 15.10
N LYS A 220 10.68 -14.09 16.07
CA LYS A 220 11.57 -15.08 16.70
C LYS A 220 12.16 -16.06 15.68
N ALA A 221 11.38 -16.51 14.71
CA ALA A 221 11.87 -17.41 13.66
C ALA A 221 12.85 -16.70 12.71
N ARG A 222 12.68 -15.40 12.45
CA ARG A 222 13.63 -14.58 11.69
C ARG A 222 14.97 -14.44 12.42
N GLU A 223 14.94 -14.09 13.73
CA GLU A 223 16.13 -14.01 14.57
C GLU A 223 16.90 -15.32 14.57
N GLN A 224 16.22 -16.45 14.74
CA GLN A 224 16.83 -17.79 14.73
C GLN A 224 17.51 -18.13 13.40
N ARG A 225 17.06 -17.56 12.27
CA ARG A 225 17.69 -17.71 10.96
C ARG A 225 18.87 -16.76 10.75
N GLY A 226 19.18 -15.88 11.71
CA GLY A 226 20.25 -14.89 11.62
C GLY A 226 19.87 -13.64 10.82
N ALA A 227 18.57 -13.33 10.68
CA ALA A 227 18.14 -12.05 10.11
C ALA A 227 18.57 -10.90 11.01
N ILE A 228 19.11 -9.85 10.40
CA ILE A 228 19.48 -8.61 11.10
C ILE A 228 18.29 -7.67 11.00
N ASP A 229 17.80 -7.18 12.13
CA ASP A 229 16.82 -6.10 12.20
C ASP A 229 17.55 -4.79 12.48
N PHE A 230 17.32 -3.78 11.64
CA PHE A 230 17.87 -2.44 11.81
C PHE A 230 16.79 -1.56 12.43
N GLU A 231 17.08 -0.98 13.58
CA GLU A 231 16.28 0.10 14.15
C GLU A 231 16.67 1.40 13.42
N THR A 232 15.86 1.84 12.50
CA THR A 232 16.04 3.12 11.80
C THR A 232 15.15 4.18 12.42
N THR A 233 15.71 5.37 12.64
CA THR A 233 14.92 6.54 13.08
C THR A 233 14.31 7.19 11.85
N GLU A 234 12.98 7.21 11.80
CA GLU A 234 12.24 7.93 10.77
C GLU A 234 11.98 9.37 11.24
N THR A 235 12.40 10.35 10.42
CA THR A 235 12.20 11.76 10.73
C THR A 235 10.89 12.23 10.14
N GLN A 236 9.97 12.71 10.98
CA GLN A 236 8.77 13.43 10.56
C GLN A 236 9.04 14.93 10.62
N MET A 237 8.80 15.61 9.50
CA MET A 237 8.74 17.09 9.44
C MET A 237 7.29 17.51 9.68
N LEU A 238 7.06 18.27 10.75
CA LEU A 238 5.76 18.81 11.14
C LEU A 238 5.50 20.17 10.46
#